data_38b38691fd15492da791abf7330bbb51
#
_entry.id   38b38691fd15492da791abf7330bbb51
#
_cell.length_a   1.000
_cell.length_b   1.000
_cell.length_c   1.000
_cell.angle_alpha   90.00
_cell.angle_beta   90.00
_cell.angle_gamma   90.00
#
_symmetry.space_group_name_H-M   'P 1'
#
loop_
_entity.id
_entity.type
_entity.pdbx_description
1 polymer ?
#
loop_
_entity_poly.entity_id
_entity_poly.type
_entity_poly.pdbx_seq_one_letter_code
_entity_poly.pdbx_strand_id
1 'polypeptide(L)'
;MPPRLILSSALRCCKAPVAGSASSLTASLAALTLQSQQQVRHASILGSLANNKGAVKERKRVGRGPSSGHGKTSGRGHKGQRQHGKVNAWSQGGQTPLIVRHGKMGFTNHRAPDMSIVNLDKLQDWINQGRIDPTKQITPKELIESRLIGSIKDGVKVLARGPNCLKQPVDIMVSRASASAIAAIEAAGGKVLTRYYTKLSIRRLLTGESINTGEPLPVGKEHVERVLEEAKANGYKYRLPDPTSREDIEYYRDPAHRGYLSHQLKEGESPSLYFKVPGKQKIKKVVTEEDQKKEREVSLW
;
A
#
# COMPACT_ATOMS: atom_id res chain seq x y z
N MET A 1 -40.32 16.08 13.35
CA MET A 1 -39.78 14.72 13.18
C MET A 1 -40.91 13.70 13.25
N PRO A 2 -41.31 13.04 12.15
CA PRO A 2 -42.31 11.97 12.21
C PRO A 2 -41.62 10.60 12.55
N PRO A 3 -42.33 9.68 13.25
CA PRO A 3 -41.74 8.42 13.69
C PRO A 3 -41.56 7.41 12.55
N ARG A 4 -40.49 6.66 12.64
CA ARG A 4 -40.18 5.55 11.71
C ARG A 4 -41.05 4.35 12.07
N LEU A 5 -41.83 3.87 11.10
CA LEU A 5 -42.52 2.60 11.15
C LEU A 5 -41.52 1.45 10.91
N ILE A 6 -41.41 0.57 11.89
CA ILE A 6 -40.67 -0.69 11.80
C ILE A 6 -41.61 -1.73 11.17
N LEU A 7 -41.36 -2.15 9.94
CA LEU A 7 -42.03 -3.28 9.33
C LEU A 7 -41.32 -4.57 9.78
N SER A 8 -41.93 -5.33 10.68
CA SER A 8 -41.56 -6.69 11.01
C SER A 8 -41.97 -7.62 9.87
N SER A 9 -41.04 -8.24 9.18
CA SER A 9 -41.28 -9.31 8.22
C SER A 9 -41.53 -10.61 8.97
N ALA A 10 -42.76 -11.03 9.04
CA ALA A 10 -43.18 -12.37 9.53
C ALA A 10 -42.74 -13.43 8.52
N LEU A 11 -41.83 -14.32 8.93
CA LEU A 11 -41.48 -15.55 8.25
C LEU A 11 -42.70 -16.50 8.25
N ARG A 12 -43.36 -16.62 7.10
CA ARG A 12 -44.30 -17.72 6.85
C ARG A 12 -43.50 -18.97 6.48
N CYS A 13 -43.52 -19.91 7.39
CA CYS A 13 -43.09 -21.29 7.22
C CYS A 13 -44.08 -22.00 6.26
N CYS A 14 -43.69 -22.17 4.98
CA CYS A 14 -44.44 -23.02 4.06
C CYS A 14 -44.04 -24.49 4.25
N LYS A 15 -44.96 -25.30 4.80
CA LYS A 15 -44.86 -26.74 4.82
C LYS A 15 -44.79 -27.27 3.39
N ALA A 16 -43.83 -28.13 3.12
CA ALA A 16 -43.69 -28.84 1.86
C ALA A 16 -44.82 -29.86 1.68
N PRO A 17 -45.46 -29.94 0.52
CA PRO A 17 -46.35 -31.05 0.24
C PRO A 17 -45.55 -32.27 -0.21
N VAL A 18 -46.01 -33.43 0.28
CA VAL A 18 -45.52 -34.79 0.01
C VAL A 18 -45.56 -35.11 -1.49
N ALA A 19 -44.48 -35.72 -1.98
CA ALA A 19 -44.25 -36.09 -3.34
C ALA A 19 -45.33 -37.00 -3.92
N GLY A 20 -46.07 -36.50 -4.92
CA GLY A 20 -46.77 -37.32 -5.92
C GLY A 20 -45.85 -37.49 -7.11
N SER A 21 -45.72 -38.71 -7.63
CA SER A 21 -44.93 -39.07 -8.79
C SER A 21 -45.41 -38.31 -10.04
N ALA A 22 -44.80 -37.17 -10.32
CA ALA A 22 -45.02 -36.46 -11.57
C ALA A 22 -44.26 -37.18 -12.71
N SER A 23 -44.98 -37.51 -13.78
CA SER A 23 -44.44 -38.14 -14.97
C SER A 23 -43.23 -37.35 -15.52
N SER A 24 -42.25 -38.06 -16.09
CA SER A 24 -40.96 -37.48 -16.61
C SER A 24 -41.17 -36.34 -17.63
N LEU A 25 -42.32 -36.25 -18.27
CA LEU A 25 -42.69 -35.21 -19.22
C LEU A 25 -42.93 -33.84 -18.58
N THR A 26 -43.49 -33.79 -17.35
CA THR A 26 -43.72 -32.51 -16.66
C THR A 26 -42.42 -31.89 -16.13
N ALA A 27 -41.44 -32.72 -15.75
CA ALA A 27 -40.12 -32.24 -15.33
C ALA A 27 -39.32 -31.66 -16.51
N SER A 28 -39.43 -32.24 -17.71
CA SER A 28 -38.77 -31.71 -18.92
C SER A 28 -39.38 -30.38 -19.39
N LEU A 29 -40.70 -30.24 -19.30
CA LEU A 29 -41.39 -28.98 -19.62
C LEU A 29 -41.06 -27.86 -18.62
N ALA A 30 -40.93 -28.17 -17.33
CA ALA A 30 -40.49 -27.20 -16.31
C ALA A 30 -39.03 -26.75 -16.54
N ALA A 31 -38.15 -27.62 -16.97
CA ALA A 31 -36.76 -27.28 -17.34
C ALA A 31 -36.68 -26.37 -18.56
N LEU A 32 -37.51 -26.60 -19.58
CA LEU A 32 -37.60 -25.75 -20.78
C LEU A 32 -38.13 -24.33 -20.44
N THR A 33 -39.13 -24.25 -19.56
CA THR A 33 -39.65 -22.93 -19.13
C THR A 33 -38.62 -22.14 -18.29
N LEU A 34 -37.80 -22.80 -17.45
CA LEU A 34 -36.70 -22.18 -16.73
C LEU A 34 -35.60 -21.67 -17.67
N GLN A 35 -35.25 -22.41 -18.71
CA GLN A 35 -34.28 -21.95 -19.71
C GLN A 35 -34.78 -20.73 -20.49
N SER A 36 -36.06 -20.67 -20.84
CA SER A 36 -36.63 -19.51 -21.52
C SER A 36 -36.65 -18.25 -20.63
N GLN A 37 -36.88 -18.39 -19.33
CA GLN A 37 -36.81 -17.29 -18.39
C GLN A 37 -35.40 -16.74 -18.19
N GLN A 38 -34.36 -17.59 -18.27
CA GLN A 38 -32.97 -17.12 -18.21
C GLN A 38 -32.57 -16.31 -19.45
N GLN A 39 -32.99 -16.70 -20.63
CA GLN A 39 -32.73 -15.95 -21.86
C GLN A 39 -33.42 -14.57 -21.89
N VAL A 40 -34.64 -14.45 -21.37
CA VAL A 40 -35.34 -13.18 -21.25
C VAL A 40 -34.63 -12.22 -20.30
N ARG A 41 -34.00 -12.72 -19.21
CA ARG A 41 -33.24 -11.89 -18.26
C ARG A 41 -31.98 -11.27 -18.89
N HIS A 42 -31.29 -11.99 -19.77
CA HIS A 42 -30.12 -11.42 -20.47
C HIS A 42 -30.46 -10.30 -21.44
N ALA A 43 -31.57 -10.41 -22.16
CA ALA A 43 -32.03 -9.34 -23.03
C ALA A 43 -32.47 -8.07 -22.26
N SER A 44 -33.08 -8.24 -21.08
CA SER A 44 -33.51 -7.08 -20.23
C SER A 44 -32.37 -6.34 -19.59
N ILE A 45 -31.22 -6.97 -19.33
CA ILE A 45 -30.05 -6.31 -18.74
C ILE A 45 -29.49 -5.23 -19.67
N LEU A 46 -29.42 -5.51 -20.99
CA LEU A 46 -28.96 -4.54 -21.97
C LEU A 46 -29.91 -3.33 -22.09
N GLY A 47 -31.26 -3.60 -21.99
CA GLY A 47 -32.26 -2.52 -22.00
C GLY A 47 -32.30 -1.66 -20.76
N SER A 48 -31.74 -2.12 -19.64
CA SER A 48 -31.70 -1.40 -18.35
C SER A 48 -30.37 -0.68 -18.08
N LEU A 49 -29.47 -0.65 -19.06
CA LEU A 49 -28.22 0.09 -18.92
C LEU A 49 -28.50 1.58 -18.75
N ALA A 50 -28.09 2.11 -17.61
CA ALA A 50 -28.22 3.54 -17.28
C ALA A 50 -26.91 4.03 -16.68
N ASN A 51 -26.66 5.31 -16.86
CA ASN A 51 -25.53 5.95 -16.21
C ASN A 51 -25.71 5.95 -14.70
N ASN A 52 -24.59 5.90 -13.97
CA ASN A 52 -24.61 6.06 -12.52
C ASN A 52 -25.31 7.37 -12.14
N LYS A 53 -26.12 7.33 -11.06
CA LYS A 53 -26.84 8.50 -10.58
C LYS A 53 -25.88 9.67 -10.32
N GLY A 54 -26.08 10.78 -11.02
CA GLY A 54 -25.23 11.99 -10.93
C GLY A 54 -24.04 12.02 -11.88
N ALA A 55 -23.84 11.00 -12.76
CA ALA A 55 -22.79 10.99 -13.77
C ALA A 55 -22.96 12.11 -14.82
N VAL A 56 -24.20 12.45 -15.14
CA VAL A 56 -24.53 13.54 -16.06
C VAL A 56 -25.22 14.64 -15.27
N LYS A 57 -24.69 15.86 -15.37
CA LYS A 57 -25.30 17.05 -14.79
C LYS A 57 -25.64 18.05 -15.89
N GLU A 58 -26.84 18.54 -15.86
CA GLU A 58 -27.26 19.60 -16.75
C GLU A 58 -26.51 20.90 -16.45
N ARG A 59 -25.86 21.48 -17.45
CA ARG A 59 -25.12 22.73 -17.29
C ARG A 59 -26.09 23.88 -17.08
N LYS A 60 -26.06 24.51 -15.92
CA LYS A 60 -26.84 25.67 -15.60
C LYS A 60 -26.39 26.88 -16.43
N ARG A 61 -27.22 27.37 -17.31
CA ARG A 61 -26.97 28.57 -18.14
C ARG A 61 -27.54 29.80 -17.45
N VAL A 62 -26.71 30.79 -17.17
CA VAL A 62 -27.06 32.01 -16.48
C VAL A 62 -27.14 33.20 -17.46
N GLY A 63 -27.92 34.23 -17.14
CA GLY A 63 -28.04 35.41 -17.97
C GLY A 63 -28.77 35.20 -19.31
N ARG A 64 -29.77 34.28 -19.35
CA ARG A 64 -30.51 33.92 -20.59
C ARG A 64 -31.98 34.35 -20.58
N GLY A 65 -32.32 35.39 -19.83
CA GLY A 65 -33.66 35.96 -19.75
C GLY A 65 -34.42 35.60 -18.48
N PRO A 66 -35.55 36.25 -18.23
CA PRO A 66 -36.30 36.08 -16.96
C PRO A 66 -36.88 34.69 -16.79
N SER A 67 -37.26 34.00 -17.85
CA SER A 67 -37.86 32.66 -17.81
C SER A 67 -36.85 31.56 -17.41
N SER A 68 -35.54 31.83 -17.51
CA SER A 68 -34.50 30.84 -17.19
C SER A 68 -34.26 30.61 -15.69
N GLY A 69 -34.95 31.37 -14.81
CA GLY A 69 -34.75 31.36 -13.36
C GLY A 69 -33.41 32.00 -12.89
N HIS A 70 -32.52 32.30 -13.81
CA HIS A 70 -31.22 32.94 -13.55
C HIS A 70 -30.91 34.05 -14.56
N GLY A 71 -31.97 34.79 -14.97
CA GLY A 71 -31.84 36.00 -15.78
C GLY A 71 -31.26 37.17 -14.97
N LYS A 72 -31.19 38.36 -15.60
CA LYS A 72 -30.77 39.64 -15.02
C LYS A 72 -29.40 39.53 -14.28
N THR A 73 -29.41 39.46 -12.96
CA THR A 73 -28.19 39.41 -12.10
C THR A 73 -27.51 38.06 -12.05
N SER A 74 -28.05 37.01 -12.69
CA SER A 74 -27.48 35.67 -12.75
C SER A 74 -27.24 35.01 -11.37
N GLY A 75 -27.98 35.46 -10.33
CA GLY A 75 -27.82 34.99 -8.95
C GLY A 75 -26.68 35.66 -8.17
N ARG A 76 -26.04 36.70 -8.74
CA ARG A 76 -24.94 37.42 -8.04
C ARG A 76 -25.42 38.50 -7.07
N GLY A 77 -26.70 38.84 -7.08
CA GLY A 77 -27.28 39.97 -6.28
C GLY A 77 -26.94 41.34 -6.84
N HIS A 78 -27.03 42.37 -6.00
CA HIS A 78 -26.84 43.76 -6.38
C HIS A 78 -25.72 44.41 -5.54
N LYS A 79 -24.99 45.37 -6.16
CA LYS A 79 -24.03 46.28 -5.51
C LYS A 79 -22.88 45.69 -4.68
N GLY A 80 -22.83 44.40 -4.40
CA GLY A 80 -21.76 43.79 -3.66
C GLY A 80 -20.49 43.54 -4.50
N GLN A 81 -19.37 43.39 -3.88
CA GLN A 81 -18.07 43.16 -4.55
C GLN A 81 -18.12 41.93 -5.44
N ARG A 82 -18.86 40.87 -5.04
CA ARG A 82 -19.01 39.63 -5.85
C ARG A 82 -19.89 39.83 -7.09
N GLN A 83 -20.68 40.89 -7.16
CA GLN A 83 -21.47 41.18 -8.36
C GLN A 83 -20.56 41.71 -9.47
N HIS A 84 -19.64 42.62 -9.15
CA HIS A 84 -18.74 43.26 -10.12
C HIS A 84 -17.58 42.36 -10.55
N GLY A 85 -17.08 41.52 -9.69
CA GLY A 85 -15.93 40.68 -9.99
C GLY A 85 -15.82 39.45 -9.12
N LYS A 86 -14.73 38.69 -9.36
CA LYS A 86 -14.37 37.54 -8.56
C LYS A 86 -13.46 38.00 -7.42
N VAL A 87 -13.94 37.91 -6.20
CA VAL A 87 -13.11 38.18 -5.01
C VAL A 87 -12.11 37.07 -4.83
N ASN A 88 -10.84 37.41 -4.56
CA ASN A 88 -9.82 36.46 -4.23
C ASN A 88 -10.23 35.65 -2.97
N ALA A 89 -10.22 34.33 -3.06
CA ALA A 89 -10.59 33.44 -1.94
C ALA A 89 -9.72 33.65 -0.70
N TRP A 90 -8.50 34.13 -0.88
CA TRP A 90 -7.54 34.38 0.20
C TRP A 90 -7.64 35.79 0.82
N SER A 91 -8.51 36.66 0.30
CA SER A 91 -8.69 38.01 0.84
C SER A 91 -9.38 37.97 2.21
N GLN A 92 -8.75 38.56 3.20
CA GLN A 92 -9.24 38.66 4.58
C GLN A 92 -9.80 40.08 4.89
N GLY A 93 -10.35 40.77 3.90
CA GLY A 93 -11.01 42.08 4.12
C GLY A 93 -10.09 43.21 4.52
N GLY A 94 -8.80 43.15 4.16
CA GLY A 94 -7.81 44.17 4.51
C GLY A 94 -6.91 43.79 5.70
N GLN A 95 -7.26 42.76 6.46
CA GLN A 95 -6.38 42.16 7.47
C GLN A 95 -5.20 41.42 6.79
N THR A 96 -4.02 41.50 7.38
CA THR A 96 -2.87 40.75 6.90
C THR A 96 -3.17 39.25 6.89
N PRO A 97 -3.11 38.59 5.72
CA PRO A 97 -3.39 37.14 5.63
C PRO A 97 -2.45 36.33 6.50
N LEU A 98 -2.95 35.24 7.11
CA LEU A 98 -2.16 34.35 7.95
C LEU A 98 -0.93 33.76 7.22
N ILE A 99 -1.08 33.53 5.89
CA ILE A 99 0.05 33.06 5.05
C ILE A 99 1.19 34.09 5.00
N VAL A 100 0.87 35.38 4.99
CA VAL A 100 1.88 36.45 4.99
C VAL A 100 2.49 36.57 6.38
N ARG A 101 1.64 36.53 7.43
CA ARG A 101 2.10 36.67 8.82
C ARG A 101 3.00 35.54 9.30
N HIS A 102 2.64 34.29 8.96
CA HIS A 102 3.37 33.11 9.42
C HIS A 102 4.31 32.52 8.37
N GLY A 103 4.15 32.90 7.11
CA GLY A 103 4.98 32.40 6.02
C GLY A 103 4.85 30.88 5.81
N LYS A 104 5.70 30.36 4.95
CA LYS A 104 5.88 28.91 4.76
C LYS A 104 7.06 28.46 5.63
N MET A 105 6.81 27.52 6.52
CA MET A 105 7.85 26.91 7.34
C MET A 105 8.28 25.57 6.76
N GLY A 106 9.56 25.22 6.86
CA GLY A 106 10.11 23.96 6.44
C GLY A 106 10.45 23.90 4.95
N PHE A 107 10.90 22.75 4.56
CA PHE A 107 11.29 22.46 3.17
C PHE A 107 10.89 21.03 2.80
N THR A 108 10.85 20.74 1.52
CA THR A 108 10.64 19.38 1.02
C THR A 108 11.99 18.74 0.72
N ASN A 109 12.32 17.63 1.39
CA ASN A 109 13.54 16.90 1.12
C ASN A 109 13.40 16.11 -0.20
N HIS A 110 14.05 16.61 -1.25
CA HIS A 110 14.04 15.97 -2.57
C HIS A 110 14.83 14.65 -2.65
N ARG A 111 15.67 14.38 -1.64
CA ARG A 111 16.46 13.13 -1.54
C ARG A 111 15.80 12.06 -0.69
N ALA A 112 14.63 12.34 -0.13
CA ALA A 112 13.88 11.33 0.61
C ALA A 112 13.45 10.20 -0.33
N PRO A 113 13.63 8.90 0.07
CA PRO A 113 13.21 7.77 -0.76
C PRO A 113 11.68 7.77 -0.91
N ASP A 114 11.21 7.70 -2.16
CA ASP A 114 9.79 7.63 -2.48
C ASP A 114 9.35 6.17 -2.59
N MET A 115 8.57 5.70 -1.62
CA MET A 115 8.09 4.32 -1.55
C MET A 115 6.69 4.18 -2.14
N SER A 116 6.45 3.11 -2.91
CA SER A 116 5.10 2.72 -3.34
C SER A 116 4.36 2.08 -2.17
N ILE A 117 3.19 2.64 -1.84
CA ILE A 117 2.39 2.18 -0.69
C ILE A 117 1.41 1.11 -1.14
N VAL A 118 1.41 -0.03 -0.45
CA VAL A 118 0.44 -1.12 -0.59
C VAL A 118 -0.30 -1.27 0.73
N ASN A 119 -1.62 -1.25 0.69
CA ASN A 119 -2.48 -1.47 1.85
C ASN A 119 -3.05 -2.89 1.84
N LEU A 120 -3.30 -3.47 3.03
CA LEU A 120 -3.79 -4.84 3.18
C LEU A 120 -5.20 -5.04 2.58
N ASP A 121 -6.07 -4.04 2.64
CA ASP A 121 -7.39 -4.06 2.00
C ASP A 121 -7.28 -4.27 0.49
N LYS A 122 -6.45 -3.48 -0.17
CA LYS A 122 -6.22 -3.62 -1.61
C LYS A 122 -5.54 -4.95 -1.99
N LEU A 123 -4.61 -5.41 -1.16
CA LEU A 123 -3.96 -6.69 -1.39
C LEU A 123 -4.98 -7.83 -1.38
N GLN A 124 -5.88 -7.85 -0.39
CA GLN A 124 -6.95 -8.85 -0.30
C GLN A 124 -7.92 -8.76 -1.50
N ASP A 125 -8.26 -7.56 -1.95
CA ASP A 125 -9.10 -7.38 -3.13
C ASP A 125 -8.46 -7.98 -4.40
N TRP A 126 -7.14 -7.83 -4.57
CA TRP A 126 -6.39 -8.41 -5.72
C TRP A 126 -6.28 -9.94 -5.62
N ILE A 127 -6.16 -10.50 -4.41
CA ILE A 127 -6.20 -11.93 -4.17
C ILE A 127 -7.60 -12.47 -4.51
N ASN A 128 -8.67 -11.82 -4.04
CA ASN A 128 -10.04 -12.18 -4.32
C ASN A 128 -10.38 -12.15 -5.84
N GLN A 129 -9.71 -11.24 -6.58
CA GLN A 129 -9.85 -11.16 -8.05
C GLN A 129 -8.98 -12.19 -8.79
N GLY A 130 -8.19 -13.01 -8.10
CA GLY A 130 -7.27 -13.98 -8.69
C GLY A 130 -6.09 -13.38 -9.44
N ARG A 131 -5.72 -12.12 -9.16
CA ARG A 131 -4.58 -11.44 -9.77
C ARG A 131 -3.27 -11.69 -9.07
N ILE A 132 -3.31 -12.06 -7.79
CA ILE A 132 -2.17 -12.39 -6.96
C ILE A 132 -2.46 -13.74 -6.32
N ASP A 133 -1.52 -14.66 -6.45
CA ASP A 133 -1.58 -15.99 -5.84
C ASP A 133 -1.09 -15.92 -4.39
N PRO A 134 -1.91 -16.22 -3.38
CA PRO A 134 -1.49 -16.17 -1.98
C PRO A 134 -0.53 -17.31 -1.61
N THR A 135 -0.49 -18.40 -2.39
CA THR A 135 0.38 -19.56 -2.14
C THR A 135 1.85 -19.31 -2.50
N LYS A 136 2.10 -18.32 -3.36
CA LYS A 136 3.45 -17.92 -3.76
C LYS A 136 3.93 -16.75 -2.94
N GLN A 137 5.24 -16.62 -2.80
CA GLN A 137 5.83 -15.45 -2.16
C GLN A 137 5.53 -14.18 -2.97
N ILE A 138 4.87 -13.23 -2.34
CA ILE A 138 4.51 -11.94 -2.94
C ILE A 138 5.72 -11.00 -2.83
N THR A 139 6.33 -10.69 -3.96
CA THR A 139 7.49 -9.80 -4.05
C THR A 139 7.13 -8.53 -4.82
N PRO A 140 7.99 -7.51 -4.87
CA PRO A 140 7.73 -6.31 -5.66
C PRO A 140 7.45 -6.60 -7.15
N LYS A 141 7.95 -7.72 -7.68
CA LYS A 141 7.70 -8.16 -9.05
C LYS A 141 6.22 -8.50 -9.27
N GLU A 142 5.65 -9.39 -8.47
CA GLU A 142 4.25 -9.80 -8.54
C GLU A 142 3.29 -8.62 -8.30
N LEU A 143 3.67 -7.69 -7.40
CA LEU A 143 2.87 -6.49 -7.12
C LEU A 143 2.80 -5.53 -8.31
N ILE A 144 3.84 -5.47 -9.13
CA ILE A 144 3.88 -4.62 -10.33
C ILE A 144 3.19 -5.35 -11.50
N GLU A 145 3.44 -6.65 -11.70
CA GLU A 145 2.82 -7.46 -12.74
C GLU A 145 1.29 -7.53 -12.58
N SER A 146 0.80 -7.67 -11.34
CA SER A 146 -0.64 -7.60 -11.04
C SER A 146 -1.25 -6.20 -11.20
N ARG A 147 -0.42 -5.15 -11.41
CA ARG A 147 -0.80 -3.73 -11.47
C ARG A 147 -1.41 -3.20 -10.16
N LEU A 148 -1.12 -3.82 -9.03
CA LEU A 148 -1.43 -3.23 -7.72
C LEU A 148 -0.59 -1.96 -7.49
N ILE A 149 0.64 -1.96 -8.00
CA ILE A 149 1.56 -0.82 -8.04
C ILE A 149 1.67 -0.35 -9.49
N GLY A 150 1.36 0.92 -9.72
CA GLY A 150 1.38 1.49 -11.08
C GLY A 150 2.75 1.97 -11.56
N SER A 151 3.69 2.23 -10.66
CA SER A 151 5.02 2.77 -11.02
C SER A 151 6.11 2.22 -10.12
N ILE A 152 7.28 2.02 -10.71
CA ILE A 152 8.49 1.63 -9.97
C ILE A 152 9.04 2.88 -9.28
N LYS A 153 9.06 2.84 -7.95
CA LYS A 153 9.69 3.82 -7.08
C LYS A 153 10.93 3.20 -6.41
N ASP A 154 11.43 3.81 -5.34
CA ASP A 154 12.63 3.34 -4.63
C ASP A 154 12.41 2.05 -3.84
N GLY A 155 11.16 1.66 -3.66
CA GLY A 155 10.78 0.43 -2.99
C GLY A 155 9.28 0.33 -2.77
N VAL A 156 8.88 -0.72 -2.04
CA VAL A 156 7.49 -0.99 -1.67
C VAL A 156 7.34 -0.98 -0.16
N LYS A 157 6.33 -0.27 0.34
CA LYS A 157 5.98 -0.21 1.76
C LYS A 157 4.57 -0.73 1.99
N VAL A 158 4.43 -1.73 2.87
CA VAL A 158 3.15 -2.29 3.28
C VAL A 158 2.61 -1.57 4.51
N LEU A 159 1.35 -1.15 4.44
CA LEU A 159 0.62 -0.46 5.49
C LEU A 159 -0.66 -1.21 5.87
N ALA A 160 -1.08 -1.09 7.14
CA ALA A 160 -2.17 -1.86 7.75
C ALA A 160 -3.56 -1.26 7.55
N ARG A 161 -3.85 -0.54 6.44
CA ARG A 161 -5.22 -0.13 6.22
C ARG A 161 -6.08 -1.37 5.96
N GLY A 162 -7.17 -1.55 6.76
CA GLY A 162 -8.03 -2.73 6.73
C GLY A 162 -7.34 -3.99 7.29
N PRO A 163 -6.78 -3.97 8.52
CA PRO A 163 -6.03 -5.11 9.06
C PRO A 163 -6.87 -6.38 9.16
N ASN A 164 -8.18 -6.24 9.43
CA ASN A 164 -9.12 -7.36 9.55
C ASN A 164 -9.63 -7.87 8.18
N CYS A 165 -9.27 -7.22 7.09
CA CYS A 165 -9.70 -7.64 5.75
C CYS A 165 -8.89 -8.84 5.24
N LEU A 166 -7.65 -9.02 5.70
CA LEU A 166 -6.80 -10.12 5.29
C LEU A 166 -7.30 -11.43 5.92
N LYS A 167 -7.78 -12.35 5.08
CA LYS A 167 -8.38 -13.62 5.51
C LYS A 167 -7.50 -14.83 5.24
N GLN A 168 -6.52 -14.69 4.37
CA GLN A 168 -5.66 -15.78 3.92
C GLN A 168 -4.23 -15.55 4.38
N PRO A 169 -3.50 -16.62 4.72
CA PRO A 169 -2.07 -16.52 4.99
C PRO A 169 -1.33 -16.11 3.72
N VAL A 170 -0.44 -15.13 3.82
CA VAL A 170 0.35 -14.65 2.69
C VAL A 170 1.81 -14.48 3.10
N ASP A 171 2.72 -14.88 2.23
CA ASP A 171 4.15 -14.66 2.40
C ASP A 171 4.57 -13.43 1.58
N ILE A 172 5.00 -12.38 2.27
CA ILE A 172 5.31 -11.09 1.63
C ILE A 172 6.78 -10.74 1.83
N MET A 173 7.47 -10.46 0.73
CA MET A 173 8.82 -9.88 0.73
C MET A 173 8.76 -8.47 0.14
N VAL A 174 9.02 -7.44 0.94
CA VAL A 174 8.93 -6.03 0.55
C VAL A 174 10.06 -5.20 1.13
N SER A 175 10.19 -3.94 0.68
CA SER A 175 11.25 -3.06 1.18
C SER A 175 11.02 -2.64 2.61
N ARG A 176 9.80 -2.26 2.98
CA ARG A 176 9.46 -1.83 4.34
C ARG A 176 8.03 -2.25 4.70
N ALA A 177 7.79 -2.49 5.97
CA ALA A 177 6.47 -2.78 6.51
C ALA A 177 6.23 -1.97 7.79
N SER A 178 4.99 -1.59 8.06
CA SER A 178 4.63 -1.00 9.36
C SER A 178 4.42 -2.08 10.42
N ALA A 179 4.70 -1.80 11.68
CA ALA A 179 4.52 -2.75 12.78
C ALA A 179 3.10 -3.33 12.83
N SER A 180 2.09 -2.47 12.62
CA SER A 180 0.68 -2.90 12.54
C SER A 180 0.39 -3.80 11.34
N ALA A 181 1.08 -3.61 10.19
CA ALA A 181 0.91 -4.49 9.03
C ALA A 181 1.56 -5.84 9.27
N ILE A 182 2.74 -5.87 9.88
CA ILE A 182 3.42 -7.12 10.27
C ILE A 182 2.51 -7.92 11.20
N ALA A 183 2.01 -7.30 12.28
CA ALA A 183 1.12 -7.96 13.22
C ALA A 183 -0.17 -8.51 12.56
N ALA A 184 -0.77 -7.76 11.62
CA ALA A 184 -1.97 -8.21 10.91
C ALA A 184 -1.71 -9.40 9.98
N ILE A 185 -0.57 -9.42 9.28
CA ILE A 185 -0.19 -10.52 8.37
C ILE A 185 0.15 -11.78 9.19
N GLU A 186 0.90 -11.64 10.28
CA GLU A 186 1.23 -12.73 11.19
C GLU A 186 -0.02 -13.30 11.90
N ALA A 187 -0.97 -12.44 12.29
CA ALA A 187 -2.26 -12.86 12.83
C ALA A 187 -3.10 -13.69 11.83
N ALA A 188 -2.97 -13.40 10.53
CA ALA A 188 -3.58 -14.19 9.46
C ALA A 188 -2.79 -15.49 9.13
N GLY A 189 -1.68 -15.77 9.84
CA GLY A 189 -0.82 -16.95 9.63
C GLY A 189 0.21 -16.80 8.50
N GLY A 190 0.39 -15.60 7.97
CA GLY A 190 1.38 -15.28 6.93
C GLY A 190 2.77 -14.96 7.49
N LYS A 191 3.71 -14.73 6.58
CA LYS A 191 5.09 -14.32 6.90
C LYS A 191 5.43 -12.99 6.22
N VAL A 192 6.23 -12.18 6.91
CA VAL A 192 6.75 -10.93 6.36
C VAL A 192 8.27 -10.96 6.42
N LEU A 193 8.90 -10.65 5.30
CA LEU A 193 10.33 -10.45 5.22
C LEU A 193 10.60 -9.07 4.61
N THR A 194 11.37 -8.24 5.27
CA THR A 194 11.80 -6.97 4.71
C THR A 194 13.20 -7.09 4.12
N ARG A 195 13.34 -6.69 2.85
CA ARG A 195 14.59 -6.72 2.11
C ARG A 195 14.85 -5.37 1.43
N TYR A 196 16.13 -5.03 1.32
CA TYR A 196 16.53 -3.80 0.64
C TYR A 196 16.37 -3.94 -0.88
N TYR A 197 15.66 -2.97 -1.47
CA TYR A 197 15.50 -2.82 -2.91
C TYR A 197 15.81 -1.39 -3.31
N THR A 198 16.35 -1.24 -4.50
CA THR A 198 16.47 0.04 -5.20
C THR A 198 15.58 0.05 -6.43
N LYS A 199 15.25 1.20 -6.95
CA LYS A 199 14.47 1.34 -8.18
C LYS A 199 15.05 0.53 -9.35
N LEU A 200 16.39 0.51 -9.44
CA LEU A 200 17.10 -0.23 -10.49
C LEU A 200 17.00 -1.75 -10.27
N SER A 201 17.13 -2.23 -9.03
CA SER A 201 17.01 -3.66 -8.72
C SER A 201 15.62 -4.20 -9.01
N ILE A 202 14.56 -3.45 -8.69
CA ILE A 202 13.18 -3.83 -9.02
C ILE A 202 13.00 -3.93 -10.54
N ARG A 203 13.57 -3.00 -11.30
CA ARG A 203 13.52 -3.05 -12.77
C ARG A 203 14.22 -4.29 -13.33
N ARG A 204 15.38 -4.65 -12.79
CA ARG A 204 16.13 -5.86 -13.18
C ARG A 204 15.42 -7.16 -12.80
N LEU A 205 14.66 -7.16 -11.70
CA LEU A 205 13.80 -8.29 -11.35
C LEU A 205 12.66 -8.49 -12.35
N LEU A 206 12.06 -7.40 -12.83
CA LEU A 206 11.01 -7.46 -13.85
C LEU A 206 11.54 -7.96 -15.21
N THR A 207 12.77 -7.58 -15.58
CA THR A 207 13.40 -8.06 -16.81
C THR A 207 13.98 -9.48 -16.70
N GLY A 208 13.98 -10.07 -15.50
CA GLY A 208 14.56 -11.40 -15.27
C GLY A 208 16.09 -11.42 -15.23
N GLU A 209 16.73 -10.27 -15.08
CA GLU A 209 18.19 -10.15 -14.97
C GLU A 209 18.73 -10.45 -13.56
N SER A 210 17.87 -10.49 -12.57
CA SER A 210 18.20 -10.78 -11.18
C SER A 210 17.23 -11.80 -10.60
N ILE A 211 17.72 -12.64 -9.69
CA ILE A 211 16.89 -13.52 -8.88
C ILE A 211 16.43 -12.78 -7.61
N ASN A 212 15.18 -13.06 -7.19
CA ASN A 212 14.62 -12.53 -5.97
C ASN A 212 14.91 -13.50 -4.83
N THR A 213 15.85 -13.19 -3.97
CA THR A 213 16.24 -14.03 -2.83
C THR A 213 16.07 -13.27 -1.52
N GLY A 214 15.50 -13.93 -0.51
CA GLY A 214 15.36 -13.41 0.85
C GLY A 214 16.63 -13.57 1.69
N GLU A 215 17.56 -14.42 1.23
CA GLU A 215 18.76 -14.71 2.00
C GLU A 215 19.83 -13.62 1.85
N PRO A 216 20.55 -13.30 2.93
CA PRO A 216 21.70 -12.40 2.85
C PRO A 216 22.82 -13.07 2.05
N LEU A 217 23.60 -12.26 1.35
CA LEU A 217 24.78 -12.75 0.66
C LEU A 217 25.85 -13.17 1.67
N PRO A 218 26.51 -14.30 1.45
CA PRO A 218 27.60 -14.71 2.30
C PRO A 218 28.73 -13.68 2.25
N VAL A 219 29.30 -13.40 3.41
CA VAL A 219 30.42 -12.46 3.55
C VAL A 219 31.73 -13.24 3.40
N GLY A 220 32.58 -12.80 2.49
CA GLY A 220 33.89 -13.40 2.26
C GLY A 220 34.21 -13.56 0.77
N LYS A 221 35.49 -13.42 0.40
CA LYS A 221 35.91 -13.47 -0.99
C LYS A 221 35.60 -14.82 -1.65
N GLU A 222 35.85 -15.91 -0.91
CA GLU A 222 35.65 -17.30 -1.38
C GLU A 222 34.16 -17.60 -1.70
N HIS A 223 33.26 -17.06 -0.87
CA HIS A 223 31.82 -17.25 -1.08
C HIS A 223 31.26 -16.43 -2.24
N VAL A 224 31.83 -15.25 -2.50
CA VAL A 224 31.38 -14.36 -3.57
C VAL A 224 31.59 -15.00 -4.93
N GLU A 225 32.73 -15.65 -5.17
CA GLU A 225 33.04 -16.32 -6.43
C GLU A 225 32.03 -17.43 -6.73
N ARG A 226 31.75 -18.31 -5.75
CA ARG A 226 30.78 -19.40 -5.89
C ARG A 226 29.36 -18.88 -6.20
N VAL A 227 28.89 -17.84 -5.46
CA VAL A 227 27.57 -17.25 -5.69
C VAL A 227 27.47 -16.58 -7.07
N LEU A 228 28.57 -15.98 -7.56
CA LEU A 228 28.63 -15.41 -8.90
C LEU A 228 28.60 -16.48 -9.98
N GLU A 229 29.26 -17.61 -9.76
CA GLU A 229 29.24 -18.75 -10.70
C GLU A 229 27.85 -19.39 -10.76
N GLU A 230 27.20 -19.61 -9.60
CA GLU A 230 25.82 -20.10 -9.54
C GLU A 230 24.83 -19.14 -10.24
N ALA A 231 24.98 -17.84 -10.00
CA ALA A 231 24.16 -16.82 -10.65
C ALA A 231 24.37 -16.80 -12.16
N LYS A 232 25.60 -16.95 -12.64
CA LYS A 232 25.94 -17.05 -14.08
C LYS A 232 25.37 -18.33 -14.70
N ALA A 233 25.51 -19.47 -14.02
CA ALA A 233 24.96 -20.75 -14.46
C ALA A 233 23.43 -20.69 -14.63
N ASN A 234 22.73 -19.97 -13.75
CA ASN A 234 21.31 -19.73 -13.80
C ASN A 234 20.90 -18.61 -14.79
N GLY A 235 21.87 -17.99 -15.51
CA GLY A 235 21.61 -16.95 -16.48
C GLY A 235 21.37 -15.55 -15.91
N TYR A 236 21.54 -15.35 -14.60
CA TYR A 236 21.38 -14.04 -13.96
C TYR A 236 22.68 -13.20 -14.06
N LYS A 237 22.55 -11.95 -14.46
CA LYS A 237 23.68 -11.02 -14.64
C LYS A 237 23.96 -10.18 -13.39
N TYR A 238 22.95 -9.96 -12.57
CA TYR A 238 23.03 -9.02 -11.45
C TYR A 238 22.45 -9.66 -10.18
N ARG A 239 23.05 -9.34 -9.06
CA ARG A 239 22.55 -9.68 -7.74
C ARG A 239 21.73 -8.53 -7.16
N LEU A 240 20.88 -8.81 -6.15
CA LEU A 240 20.20 -7.78 -5.41
C LEU A 240 21.19 -6.93 -4.59
N PRO A 241 20.99 -5.62 -4.49
CA PRO A 241 21.86 -4.74 -3.71
C PRO A 241 21.67 -4.94 -2.22
N ASP A 242 22.73 -4.68 -1.46
CA ASP A 242 22.71 -4.58 -0.01
C ASP A 242 22.71 -3.11 0.43
N PRO A 243 22.15 -2.77 1.59
CA PRO A 243 22.10 -1.42 2.09
C PRO A 243 23.50 -0.94 2.48
N THR A 244 23.82 0.30 2.11
CA THR A 244 25.07 0.98 2.48
C THR A 244 24.84 2.09 3.52
N SER A 245 23.63 2.65 3.57
CA SER A 245 23.25 3.65 4.55
C SER A 245 23.10 3.03 5.94
N ARG A 246 23.59 3.75 6.97
CA ARG A 246 23.43 3.33 8.35
C ARG A 246 21.97 3.08 8.72
N GLU A 247 21.08 3.98 8.35
CA GLU A 247 19.65 3.90 8.68
C GLU A 247 19.01 2.66 8.06
N ASP A 248 19.38 2.33 6.83
CA ASP A 248 18.87 1.14 6.16
C ASP A 248 19.46 -0.14 6.77
N ILE A 249 20.76 -0.16 7.09
CA ILE A 249 21.39 -1.31 7.74
C ILE A 249 20.75 -1.58 9.11
N GLU A 250 20.56 -0.54 9.93
CA GLU A 250 19.90 -0.65 11.23
C GLU A 250 18.45 -1.16 11.09
N TYR A 251 17.71 -0.66 10.10
CA TYR A 251 16.34 -1.10 9.82
C TYR A 251 16.27 -2.59 9.46
N TYR A 252 17.13 -3.07 8.54
CA TYR A 252 17.12 -4.48 8.11
C TYR A 252 17.77 -5.44 9.08
N ARG A 253 18.50 -4.95 10.07
CA ARG A 253 19.02 -5.76 11.20
C ARG A 253 17.99 -5.90 12.31
N ASP A 254 16.98 -5.06 12.37
CA ASP A 254 15.99 -5.06 13.45
C ASP A 254 15.01 -6.23 13.29
N PRO A 255 14.91 -7.15 14.27
CA PRO A 255 13.92 -8.23 14.27
C PRO A 255 12.47 -7.72 14.31
N ALA A 256 12.23 -6.55 14.92
CA ALA A 256 10.90 -5.94 14.97
C ALA A 256 10.36 -5.60 13.57
N HIS A 257 11.25 -5.28 12.63
CA HIS A 257 10.93 -5.02 11.24
C HIS A 257 11.00 -6.27 10.34
N ARG A 258 11.27 -7.45 10.89
CA ARG A 258 11.45 -8.70 10.13
C ARG A 258 12.49 -8.57 9.02
N GLY A 259 13.58 -7.85 9.32
CA GLY A 259 14.66 -7.62 8.37
C GLY A 259 15.45 -8.88 8.04
N TYR A 260 15.86 -9.04 6.78
CA TYR A 260 16.63 -10.19 6.30
C TYR A 260 18.05 -10.30 6.91
N LEU A 261 18.54 -9.23 7.53
CA LEU A 261 19.83 -9.21 8.25
C LEU A 261 19.68 -9.41 9.77
N SER A 262 18.47 -9.71 10.27
CA SER A 262 18.22 -9.87 11.71
C SER A 262 19.02 -11.01 12.35
N HIS A 263 19.44 -12.03 11.57
CA HIS A 263 20.30 -13.12 12.04
C HIS A 263 21.69 -12.67 12.52
N GLN A 264 22.12 -11.45 12.15
CA GLN A 264 23.40 -10.89 12.58
C GLN A 264 23.36 -10.33 14.01
N LEU A 265 22.18 -10.16 14.59
CA LEU A 265 22.04 -9.71 15.96
C LEU A 265 22.00 -10.90 16.93
N LYS A 266 22.73 -10.76 18.04
CA LYS A 266 22.62 -11.67 19.17
C LYS A 266 21.42 -11.27 20.03
N GLU A 267 20.88 -12.22 20.76
CA GLU A 267 19.80 -11.96 21.71
C GLU A 267 20.20 -10.86 22.70
N GLY A 268 19.35 -9.81 22.85
CA GLY A 268 19.60 -8.67 23.72
C GLY A 268 20.50 -7.57 23.13
N GLU A 269 20.97 -7.70 21.88
CA GLU A 269 21.67 -6.62 21.18
C GLU A 269 20.67 -5.65 20.51
N SER A 270 21.01 -4.36 20.53
CA SER A 270 20.28 -3.35 19.77
C SER A 270 20.66 -3.40 18.29
N PRO A 271 19.72 -3.14 17.36
CA PRO A 271 20.02 -3.05 15.93
C PRO A 271 20.96 -1.88 15.59
N SER A 272 21.13 -0.93 16.49
CA SER A 272 22.00 0.23 16.30
C SER A 272 23.46 -0.16 16.07
N LEU A 273 24.09 0.48 15.10
CA LEU A 273 25.54 0.30 14.85
C LEU A 273 26.41 1.00 15.89
N TYR A 274 25.82 1.94 16.64
CA TYR A 274 26.56 2.68 17.70
C TYR A 274 26.37 2.08 19.08
N PHE A 275 25.14 1.62 19.38
CA PHE A 275 24.77 1.13 20.71
C PHE A 275 24.42 -0.35 20.63
N LYS A 276 25.28 -1.20 21.16
CA LYS A 276 25.04 -2.65 21.20
C LYS A 276 23.91 -3.01 22.16
N VAL A 277 23.74 -2.25 23.24
CA VAL A 277 22.71 -2.45 24.25
C VAL A 277 21.90 -1.16 24.38
N PRO A 278 20.55 -1.20 24.33
CA PRO A 278 19.71 -0.04 24.50
C PRO A 278 20.00 0.66 25.84
N GLY A 279 20.20 1.98 25.80
CA GLY A 279 20.43 2.81 26.99
C GLY A 279 21.85 2.77 27.59
N LYS A 280 22.74 1.90 27.12
CA LYS A 280 24.15 1.95 27.52
C LYS A 280 24.94 2.78 26.53
N GLN A 281 25.32 3.98 26.94
CA GLN A 281 26.29 4.78 26.22
C GLN A 281 27.65 4.07 26.27
N LYS A 282 28.44 4.14 25.17
CA LYS A 282 29.84 3.75 25.24
C LYS A 282 30.50 4.61 26.30
N ILE A 283 30.94 3.97 27.37
CA ILE A 283 31.80 4.63 28.35
C ILE A 283 33.04 5.05 27.55
N LYS A 284 33.26 6.36 27.40
CA LYS A 284 34.52 6.88 26.87
C LYS A 284 35.59 6.25 27.74
N LYS A 285 36.52 5.48 27.15
CA LYS A 285 37.71 5.03 27.91
C LYS A 285 38.27 6.27 28.57
N VAL A 286 38.26 6.31 29.89
CA VAL A 286 38.98 7.31 30.63
C VAL A 286 40.43 7.06 30.27
N VAL A 287 41.01 7.94 29.46
CA VAL A 287 42.43 7.93 29.12
C VAL A 287 43.15 8.17 30.41
N THR A 288 43.78 7.14 30.96
CA THR A 288 44.56 7.23 32.17
C THR A 288 45.77 8.13 31.90
N GLU A 289 46.28 8.79 32.90
CA GLU A 289 47.48 9.64 32.75
C GLU A 289 48.66 8.88 32.16
N GLU A 290 48.69 7.55 32.37
CA GLU A 290 49.71 6.66 31.80
C GLU A 290 49.55 6.51 30.27
N ASP A 291 48.30 6.48 29.74
CA ASP A 291 48.05 6.42 28.30
C ASP A 291 48.42 7.74 27.63
N GLN A 292 48.15 8.88 28.29
CA GLN A 292 48.55 10.20 27.81
C GLN A 292 50.08 10.36 27.81
N LYS A 293 50.78 9.75 28.80
CA LYS A 293 52.25 9.78 28.87
C LYS A 293 52.88 8.95 27.74
N LYS A 294 52.32 7.78 27.43
CA LYS A 294 52.69 6.96 26.27
C LYS A 294 52.48 7.64 24.94
N GLU A 295 51.35 8.31 24.73
CA GLU A 295 51.08 9.09 23.49
C GLU A 295 52.04 10.28 23.36
N ARG A 296 52.44 10.95 24.44
CA ARG A 296 53.44 12.01 24.42
C ARG A 296 54.85 11.51 24.12
N GLU A 297 55.22 10.31 24.62
CA GLU A 297 56.51 9.68 24.32
C GLU A 297 56.60 9.23 22.86
N VAL A 298 55.49 8.75 22.29
CA VAL A 298 55.44 8.33 20.85
C VAL A 298 55.43 9.56 19.93
N SER A 299 54.95 10.72 20.34
CA SER A 299 54.92 11.95 19.53
C SER A 299 56.24 12.74 19.53
N LEU A 300 57.23 12.31 20.32
CA LEU A 300 58.55 12.95 20.41
C LEU A 300 59.62 12.28 19.54
N TRP A 301 59.21 11.28 18.74
CA TRP A 301 60.07 10.60 17.73
C TRP A 301 59.47 10.81 16.30
#